data_d2ff45382e113cb3973195d2f698c7a1
#
_entry.id   d2ff45382e113cb3973195d2f698c7a1
#
_cell.length_a   1.000
_cell.length_b   1.000
_cell.length_c   1.000
_cell.angle_alpha   90.00
_cell.angle_beta   90.00
_cell.angle_gamma   90.00
#
_symmetry.space_group_name_H-M   'P 1'
#
loop_
_entity.id
_entity.type
_entity.pdbx_description
1 polymer ?
#
loop_
_entity_poly.entity_id
_entity_poly.type
_entity_poly.pdbx_seq_one_letter_code
_entity_poly.pdbx_strand_id
1 'polypeptide(L)'
;MLLNTLRVAALALLLVALACSERAPVTAPSGADRVAPSPATSIAADAEQLARSMALALGNPAFRAHVKAQLDRSPFREHKLPFQRFLAADGGRGAAALARGAGSATADVTREANRAVPLEMYLPVPEHRRAWKGGDDILVATAVGDHAAPVAFDVRGNRRLLDAERPPATPVLAVVPVETDFSVAPNICLLSLPCGGGGGGGGGTPPPPPPGLYMTKSHFVDDFEGWLKGDPEFEVHILGQKGQTDSLTDYQCAGEKQPTPYYFDQNGLDWSGNVLLFSKVQLDAYNAAHSGQNIRVFVVEDDDTACQIKADKDLLNDAIKAIDGAYKAITAGNDSSSLGTKVYKHANAFQKLWAALASLINTNDEIVGNAVEDVVVGISYPGYNWIVKGQNNVTNGWINLQMK
;
A
#
# COMPACT_ATOMS: atom_id res chain seq x y z
N MET A 1 -31.48 44.30 49.30
CA MET A 1 -30.80 44.57 50.59
C MET A 1 -29.41 44.12 50.42
N LEU A 2 -28.55 45.06 50.15
CA LEU A 2 -27.42 45.58 50.92
C LEU A 2 -26.23 44.60 50.95
N LEU A 3 -25.21 44.90 50.13
CA LEU A 3 -23.97 45.67 50.45
C LEU A 3 -23.01 44.89 51.40
N ASN A 4 -21.79 44.62 51.02
CA ASN A 4 -20.59 45.43 51.16
C ASN A 4 -19.36 44.62 50.70
N THR A 5 -18.66 45.08 49.76
CA THR A 5 -17.31 45.68 49.76
C THR A 5 -16.40 45.38 50.95
N LEU A 6 -15.16 44.88 50.66
CA LEU A 6 -13.96 45.57 51.08
C LEU A 6 -12.70 45.06 50.34
N ARG A 7 -12.00 46.04 49.84
CA ARG A 7 -10.62 46.04 49.33
C ARG A 7 -9.61 45.80 50.47
N VAL A 8 -8.50 45.16 50.20
CA VAL A 8 -7.19 45.57 50.79
C VAL A 8 -6.10 45.26 49.78
N ALA A 9 -5.34 46.30 49.46
CA ALA A 9 -4.08 46.31 48.77
C ALA A 9 -2.93 46.32 49.80
N ALA A 10 -1.79 45.73 49.43
CA ALA A 10 -0.47 46.02 49.98
C ALA A 10 0.53 45.38 49.04
N LEU A 11 1.24 46.08 48.25
CA LEU A 11 2.42 46.94 48.36
C LEU A 11 3.71 46.16 48.71
N ALA A 12 4.53 46.02 47.67
CA ALA A 12 5.95 46.25 47.49
C ALA A 12 6.97 45.69 48.50
N LEU A 13 7.98 45.05 47.96
CA LEU A 13 9.37 45.47 48.19
C LEU A 13 10.30 44.89 47.10
N LEU A 14 10.89 45.80 46.32
CA LEU A 14 12.06 45.59 45.48
C LEU A 14 13.28 45.30 46.39
N LEU A 15 14.01 44.23 46.04
CA LEU A 15 15.43 44.12 46.45
C LEU A 15 16.24 43.83 45.17
N VAL A 16 16.92 44.86 44.72
CA VAL A 16 17.94 44.82 43.69
C VAL A 16 19.22 44.27 44.35
N ALA A 17 19.61 43.06 43.93
CA ALA A 17 20.95 42.54 44.18
C ALA A 17 21.73 42.64 42.87
N LEU A 18 22.59 43.64 42.75
CA LEU A 18 23.67 43.66 41.76
C LEU A 18 24.66 42.57 42.09
N ALA A 19 24.66 41.51 41.31
CA ALA A 19 25.78 40.57 41.27
C ALA A 19 26.50 40.82 39.94
N CYS A 20 27.68 41.36 39.99
CA CYS A 20 28.64 41.36 38.88
C CYS A 20 29.00 39.89 38.59
N SER A 21 28.53 39.37 37.49
CA SER A 21 28.97 38.09 36.94
C SER A 21 29.94 38.37 35.82
N GLU A 22 31.19 37.93 36.04
CA GLU A 22 32.23 37.93 35.02
C GLU A 22 31.74 37.18 33.77
N ARG A 23 31.84 37.85 32.61
CA ARG A 23 31.62 37.23 31.31
C ARG A 23 32.74 36.22 31.06
N ALA A 24 32.46 34.94 31.25
CA ALA A 24 33.24 33.89 30.62
C ALA A 24 33.18 34.05 29.08
N PRO A 25 34.27 33.81 28.33
CA PRO A 25 34.24 33.87 26.89
C PRO A 25 33.30 32.81 26.37
N VAL A 26 32.31 33.26 25.58
CA VAL A 26 31.43 32.38 24.85
C VAL A 26 32.28 31.70 23.79
N THR A 27 32.75 30.48 24.10
CA THR A 27 33.22 29.56 23.04
C THR A 27 32.04 29.28 22.14
N ALA A 28 32.14 29.72 20.87
CA ALA A 28 31.20 29.37 19.84
C ALA A 28 31.06 27.82 19.81
N PRO A 29 29.85 27.27 19.74
CA PRO A 29 29.66 25.84 19.56
C PRO A 29 30.31 25.43 18.26
N SER A 30 31.47 24.84 18.32
CA SER A 30 32.11 24.15 17.21
C SER A 30 31.33 22.88 16.93
N GLY A 31 30.78 22.77 15.76
CA GLY A 31 30.13 21.56 15.27
C GLY A 31 28.63 21.63 15.44
N ALA A 32 27.92 22.20 14.48
CA ALA A 32 26.58 21.76 14.19
C ALA A 32 26.68 20.28 13.87
N ASP A 33 26.28 19.42 14.81
CA ASP A 33 25.98 18.02 14.50
C ASP A 33 24.99 18.03 13.35
N ARG A 34 25.49 17.79 12.13
CA ARG A 34 24.65 17.51 10.99
C ARG A 34 23.97 16.17 11.30
N VAL A 35 22.79 16.23 11.88
CA VAL A 35 21.92 15.07 11.98
C VAL A 35 21.82 14.54 10.57
N ALA A 36 22.29 13.32 10.34
CA ALA A 36 22.14 12.67 9.06
C ALA A 36 20.63 12.63 8.74
N PRO A 37 20.22 12.97 7.50
CA PRO A 37 18.82 12.90 7.15
C PRO A 37 18.30 11.48 7.40
N SER A 38 17.04 11.36 7.83
CA SER A 38 16.41 10.07 8.00
C SER A 38 16.39 9.33 6.63
N PRO A 39 16.37 7.99 6.62
CA PRO A 39 16.30 7.21 5.38
C PRO A 39 15.14 7.68 4.47
N ALA A 40 13.97 7.92 5.01
CA ALA A 40 12.81 8.44 4.26
C ALA A 40 13.09 9.81 3.61
N THR A 41 13.79 10.71 4.30
CA THR A 41 14.17 12.03 3.75
C THR A 41 15.15 11.88 2.58
N SER A 42 16.05 10.89 2.62
CA SER A 42 17.00 10.64 1.53
C SER A 42 16.30 10.03 0.30
N ILE A 43 15.38 9.09 0.49
CA ILE A 43 14.59 8.48 -0.59
C ILE A 43 13.78 9.55 -1.33
N ALA A 44 13.06 10.40 -0.59
CA ALA A 44 12.31 11.51 -1.16
C ALA A 44 13.19 12.45 -1.99
N ALA A 45 14.35 12.83 -1.46
CA ALA A 45 15.26 13.74 -2.14
C ALA A 45 15.82 13.15 -3.45
N ASP A 46 16.19 11.86 -3.45
CA ASP A 46 16.70 11.17 -4.63
C ASP A 46 15.59 11.04 -5.70
N ALA A 47 14.37 10.69 -5.32
CA ALA A 47 13.23 10.62 -6.22
C ALA A 47 12.86 11.99 -6.81
N GLU A 48 12.81 13.05 -6.01
CA GLU A 48 12.57 14.42 -6.49
C GLU A 48 13.64 14.87 -7.50
N GLN A 49 14.91 14.57 -7.24
CA GLN A 49 16.00 14.95 -8.13
C GLN A 49 15.90 14.21 -9.47
N LEU A 50 15.59 12.92 -9.47
CA LEU A 50 15.39 12.12 -10.68
C LEU A 50 14.16 12.57 -11.46
N ALA A 51 13.04 12.85 -10.77
CA ALA A 51 11.83 13.39 -11.38
C ALA A 51 12.08 14.75 -12.04
N ARG A 52 12.84 15.65 -11.37
CA ARG A 52 13.24 16.93 -11.95
C ARG A 52 14.13 16.77 -13.18
N SER A 53 15.11 15.87 -13.14
CA SER A 53 16.00 15.58 -14.26
C SER A 53 15.22 15.01 -15.46
N MET A 54 14.24 14.15 -15.19
CA MET A 54 13.33 13.62 -16.19
C MET A 54 12.47 14.73 -16.83
N ALA A 55 11.92 15.63 -16.03
CA ALA A 55 11.14 16.78 -16.52
C ALA A 55 11.96 17.68 -17.45
N LEU A 56 13.17 18.02 -17.05
CA LEU A 56 14.10 18.81 -17.89
C LEU A 56 14.45 18.09 -19.20
N ALA A 57 14.67 16.78 -19.17
CA ALA A 57 14.93 15.98 -20.37
C ALA A 57 13.72 15.97 -21.33
N LEU A 58 12.50 15.96 -20.79
CA LEU A 58 11.27 16.09 -21.58
C LEU A 58 11.12 17.46 -22.28
N GLY A 59 11.96 18.44 -21.97
CA GLY A 59 12.10 19.66 -22.79
C GLY A 59 12.51 19.36 -24.24
N ASN A 60 13.18 18.22 -24.49
CA ASN A 60 13.59 17.79 -25.82
C ASN A 60 12.47 17.00 -26.54
N PRO A 61 11.98 17.47 -27.70
CA PRO A 61 10.87 16.80 -28.42
C PRO A 61 11.21 15.36 -28.85
N ALA A 62 12.45 15.08 -29.26
CA ALA A 62 12.85 13.74 -29.68
C ALA A 62 12.90 12.76 -28.47
N PHE A 63 13.24 13.28 -27.28
CA PHE A 63 13.20 12.47 -26.07
C PHE A 63 11.76 12.22 -25.61
N ARG A 64 10.86 13.22 -25.68
CA ARG A 64 9.42 13.01 -25.42
C ARG A 64 8.81 11.92 -26.29
N ALA A 65 9.09 11.98 -27.61
CA ALA A 65 8.62 10.96 -28.53
C ALA A 65 9.18 9.57 -28.18
N HIS A 66 10.44 9.49 -27.73
CA HIS A 66 11.04 8.23 -27.27
C HIS A 66 10.33 7.70 -26.03
N VAL A 67 10.14 8.54 -25.00
CA VAL A 67 9.43 8.16 -23.77
C VAL A 67 8.02 7.67 -24.09
N LYS A 68 7.26 8.43 -24.89
CA LYS A 68 5.91 8.03 -25.32
C LYS A 68 5.90 6.67 -26.02
N ALA A 69 6.84 6.44 -26.93
CA ALA A 69 6.94 5.17 -27.65
C ALA A 69 7.32 3.99 -26.74
N GLN A 70 8.11 4.22 -25.70
CA GLN A 70 8.45 3.17 -24.72
C GLN A 70 7.25 2.83 -23.84
N LEU A 71 6.56 3.85 -23.31
CA LEU A 71 5.32 3.67 -22.56
C LEU A 71 4.28 2.90 -23.37
N ASP A 72 3.99 3.34 -24.62
CA ASP A 72 3.01 2.69 -25.47
C ASP A 72 3.33 1.22 -25.80
N ARG A 73 4.59 0.83 -25.74
CA ARG A 73 5.04 -0.55 -25.97
C ARG A 73 5.13 -1.39 -24.72
N SER A 74 5.00 -0.78 -23.55
CA SER A 74 5.06 -1.53 -22.30
C SER A 74 3.97 -2.60 -22.30
N PRO A 75 4.31 -3.86 -22.02
CA PRO A 75 3.34 -4.93 -21.88
C PRO A 75 2.67 -4.91 -20.50
N PHE A 76 3.21 -4.14 -19.56
CA PHE A 76 2.69 -4.06 -18.21
C PHE A 76 1.43 -3.18 -18.19
N ARG A 77 0.59 -3.46 -17.22
CA ARG A 77 -0.61 -2.70 -16.95
C ARG A 77 -0.25 -1.21 -16.78
N GLU A 78 -1.17 -0.31 -17.05
CA GLU A 78 -0.94 1.14 -17.06
C GLU A 78 0.26 1.61 -17.89
N HIS A 79 0.85 0.71 -18.68
CA HIS A 79 2.08 0.98 -19.45
C HIS A 79 3.28 1.32 -18.57
N LYS A 80 3.32 0.77 -17.35
CA LYS A 80 4.42 0.95 -16.39
C LYS A 80 5.76 0.49 -16.96
N LEU A 81 6.83 1.19 -16.62
CA LEU A 81 8.21 0.87 -17.05
C LEU A 81 9.16 0.96 -15.85
N PRO A 82 10.05 -0.02 -15.65
CA PRO A 82 11.09 0.07 -14.62
C PRO A 82 12.09 1.19 -14.98
N PHE A 83 12.13 2.25 -14.19
CA PHE A 83 12.81 3.50 -14.52
C PHE A 83 14.33 3.32 -14.71
N GLN A 84 15.01 2.63 -13.79
CA GLN A 84 16.46 2.38 -13.93
C GLN A 84 16.78 1.57 -15.18
N ARG A 85 15.94 0.59 -15.54
CA ARG A 85 16.11 -0.19 -16.76
C ARG A 85 15.89 0.67 -18.01
N PHE A 86 14.89 1.56 -17.98
CA PHE A 86 14.67 2.54 -19.04
C PHE A 86 15.87 3.47 -19.22
N LEU A 87 16.48 3.95 -18.13
CA LEU A 87 17.68 4.80 -18.20
C LEU A 87 18.86 4.10 -18.83
N ALA A 88 19.05 2.80 -18.54
CA ALA A 88 20.17 2.00 -19.03
C ALA A 88 19.95 1.44 -20.45
N ALA A 89 18.70 1.38 -20.92
CA ALA A 89 18.37 0.84 -22.22
C ALA A 89 18.99 1.65 -23.38
N ASP A 90 19.10 1.03 -24.55
CA ASP A 90 19.62 1.64 -25.79
C ASP A 90 20.99 2.34 -25.59
N GLY A 91 21.89 1.67 -24.87
CA GLY A 91 23.23 2.19 -24.57
C GLY A 91 23.25 3.39 -23.61
N GLY A 92 22.24 3.48 -22.71
CA GLY A 92 22.14 4.56 -21.73
C GLY A 92 21.53 5.85 -22.28
N ARG A 93 20.73 5.73 -23.33
CA ARG A 93 20.06 6.88 -23.99
C ARG A 93 19.22 7.70 -23.02
N GLY A 94 18.49 7.03 -22.10
CA GLY A 94 17.70 7.70 -21.07
C GLY A 94 18.61 8.51 -20.14
N ALA A 95 19.61 7.89 -19.54
CA ALA A 95 20.55 8.56 -18.64
C ALA A 95 21.27 9.76 -19.31
N ALA A 96 21.69 9.60 -20.57
CA ALA A 96 22.30 10.68 -21.33
C ALA A 96 21.33 11.85 -21.61
N ALA A 97 20.04 11.57 -21.79
CA ALA A 97 19.02 12.62 -21.96
C ALA A 97 18.77 13.39 -20.66
N LEU A 98 18.64 12.70 -19.53
CA LEU A 98 18.51 13.30 -18.22
C LEU A 98 19.71 14.19 -17.89
N ALA A 99 20.92 13.68 -18.13
CA ALA A 99 22.16 14.41 -17.89
C ALA A 99 22.22 15.71 -18.71
N ARG A 100 21.88 15.67 -20.00
CA ARG A 100 21.81 16.88 -20.85
C ARG A 100 20.77 17.87 -20.35
N GLY A 101 19.58 17.40 -19.98
CA GLY A 101 18.51 18.25 -19.45
C GLY A 101 18.91 18.93 -18.14
N ALA A 102 19.57 18.21 -17.25
CA ALA A 102 20.02 18.71 -15.95
C ALA A 102 21.36 19.48 -16.00
N GLY A 103 22.06 19.48 -17.14
CA GLY A 103 23.40 20.08 -17.25
C GLY A 103 24.46 19.33 -16.42
N SER A 104 24.33 18.01 -16.26
CA SER A 104 25.20 17.14 -15.48
C SER A 104 25.90 16.08 -16.35
N ALA A 105 26.81 15.29 -15.78
CA ALA A 105 27.40 14.17 -16.47
C ALA A 105 26.49 12.92 -16.41
N THR A 106 26.51 12.11 -17.49
CA THR A 106 25.73 10.87 -17.54
C THR A 106 26.08 9.92 -16.39
N ALA A 107 27.37 9.86 -16.01
CA ALA A 107 27.82 9.05 -14.88
C ALA A 107 27.20 9.49 -13.53
N ASP A 108 26.93 10.78 -13.36
CA ASP A 108 26.30 11.29 -12.14
C ASP A 108 24.83 10.85 -12.06
N VAL A 109 24.06 10.99 -13.16
CA VAL A 109 22.69 10.52 -13.25
C VAL A 109 22.61 9.01 -13.02
N THR A 110 23.52 8.24 -13.62
CA THR A 110 23.55 6.79 -13.42
C THR A 110 23.83 6.43 -11.96
N ARG A 111 24.77 7.11 -11.32
CA ARG A 111 25.08 6.90 -9.90
C ARG A 111 23.92 7.26 -9.01
N GLU A 112 23.23 8.36 -9.30
CA GLU A 112 22.04 8.80 -8.56
C GLU A 112 20.89 7.80 -8.70
N ALA A 113 20.60 7.35 -9.92
CA ALA A 113 19.57 6.35 -10.16
C ALA A 113 19.88 4.99 -9.49
N ASN A 114 21.17 4.59 -9.41
CA ASN A 114 21.56 3.35 -8.73
C ASN A 114 21.58 3.48 -7.20
N ARG A 115 21.61 4.70 -6.66
CA ARG A 115 21.51 4.96 -5.22
C ARG A 115 20.06 5.02 -4.76
N ALA A 116 19.19 5.54 -5.61
CA ALA A 116 17.77 5.60 -5.33
C ALA A 116 17.18 4.18 -5.19
N VAL A 117 16.08 4.05 -4.45
CA VAL A 117 15.28 2.83 -4.47
C VAL A 117 14.86 2.50 -5.90
N PRO A 118 14.54 1.25 -6.23
CA PRO A 118 13.92 0.94 -7.51
C PRO A 118 12.71 1.83 -7.76
N LEU A 119 12.65 2.43 -8.96
CA LEU A 119 11.56 3.32 -9.37
C LEU A 119 10.88 2.79 -10.62
N GLU A 120 9.61 3.09 -10.77
CA GLU A 120 8.86 2.90 -12.00
C GLU A 120 8.37 4.23 -12.56
N MET A 121 8.02 4.23 -13.86
CA MET A 121 7.47 5.41 -14.50
C MET A 121 6.29 5.06 -15.41
N TYR A 122 5.26 5.88 -15.39
CA TYR A 122 4.02 5.72 -16.18
C TYR A 122 3.14 6.97 -16.09
N LEU A 123 2.02 6.98 -16.82
CA LEU A 123 0.99 7.99 -16.65
C LEU A 123 -0.17 7.36 -15.86
N PRO A 124 -0.31 7.62 -14.56
CA PRO A 124 -1.28 6.94 -13.69
C PRO A 124 -2.73 7.19 -14.12
N VAL A 125 -3.05 8.41 -14.51
CA VAL A 125 -4.41 8.81 -14.84
C VAL A 125 -4.79 8.35 -16.26
N PRO A 126 -5.85 7.54 -16.46
CA PRO A 126 -6.26 7.06 -17.77
C PRO A 126 -6.53 8.17 -18.79
N GLU A 127 -7.09 9.30 -18.36
CA GLU A 127 -7.32 10.49 -19.17
C GLU A 127 -6.02 11.09 -19.68
N HIS A 128 -4.98 11.14 -18.83
CA HIS A 128 -3.65 11.62 -19.19
C HIS A 128 -2.99 10.71 -20.22
N ARG A 129 -3.12 9.38 -20.09
CA ARG A 129 -2.63 8.39 -21.08
C ARG A 129 -3.29 8.62 -22.44
N ARG A 130 -4.59 8.89 -22.47
CA ARG A 130 -5.32 9.18 -23.71
C ARG A 130 -5.00 10.54 -24.31
N ALA A 131 -4.83 11.55 -23.47
CA ALA A 131 -4.62 12.94 -23.91
C ALA A 131 -3.20 13.23 -24.37
N TRP A 132 -2.18 12.71 -23.65
CA TRP A 132 -0.79 13.05 -23.96
C TRP A 132 -0.28 12.35 -25.21
N LYS A 133 0.05 13.12 -26.23
CA LYS A 133 0.60 12.65 -27.52
C LYS A 133 2.08 13.01 -27.69
N GLY A 134 2.82 13.24 -26.58
CA GLY A 134 4.23 13.63 -26.62
C GLY A 134 4.45 15.16 -26.70
N GLY A 135 3.44 15.93 -26.36
CA GLY A 135 3.55 17.40 -26.21
C GLY A 135 4.38 17.80 -24.97
N ASP A 136 4.75 19.09 -24.90
CA ASP A 136 5.51 19.65 -23.77
C ASP A 136 4.64 20.12 -22.59
N ASP A 137 3.31 20.07 -22.76
CA ASP A 137 2.38 20.25 -21.67
C ASP A 137 2.25 18.94 -20.87
N ILE A 138 3.25 18.69 -20.04
CA ILE A 138 3.36 17.52 -19.17
C ILE A 138 4.13 17.89 -17.91
N LEU A 139 3.76 17.30 -16.80
CA LEU A 139 4.49 17.33 -15.53
C LEU A 139 5.18 16.00 -15.31
N VAL A 140 6.29 16.02 -14.57
CA VAL A 140 6.85 14.80 -13.96
C VAL A 140 6.71 14.93 -12.47
N ALA A 141 6.07 13.96 -11.84
CA ALA A 141 5.79 14.00 -10.42
C ALA A 141 6.33 12.78 -9.69
N THR A 142 6.59 12.95 -8.41
CA THR A 142 6.96 11.87 -7.47
C THR A 142 6.25 12.08 -6.14
N ALA A 143 5.98 11.00 -5.44
CA ALA A 143 5.54 10.95 -4.05
C ALA A 143 6.23 9.78 -3.36
N VAL A 144 6.38 9.86 -2.04
CA VAL A 144 6.99 8.80 -1.22
C VAL A 144 5.96 8.01 -0.40
N GLY A 145 4.71 8.38 -0.49
CA GLY A 145 3.58 7.72 0.17
C GLY A 145 2.27 8.20 -0.44
N ASP A 146 1.24 7.42 -0.27
CA ASP A 146 -0.04 7.49 -0.98
C ASP A 146 -0.81 8.78 -0.71
N HIS A 147 -0.82 9.21 0.51
CA HIS A 147 -1.48 10.45 0.91
C HIS A 147 -0.56 11.67 0.94
N ALA A 148 0.68 11.52 0.47
CA ALA A 148 1.60 12.63 0.38
C ALA A 148 1.26 13.53 -0.83
N ALA A 149 1.25 14.84 -0.65
CA ALA A 149 1.09 15.78 -1.75
C ALA A 149 2.24 15.60 -2.76
N PRO A 150 1.97 15.18 -4.01
CA PRO A 150 3.02 14.92 -4.98
C PRO A 150 3.84 16.17 -5.32
N VAL A 151 5.14 16.00 -5.44
CA VAL A 151 6.05 17.03 -5.95
C VAL A 151 6.20 16.87 -7.45
N ALA A 152 5.87 17.91 -8.20
CA ALA A 152 5.91 17.88 -9.66
C ALA A 152 6.84 18.96 -10.23
N PHE A 153 7.35 18.68 -11.43
CA PHE A 153 8.20 19.57 -12.21
C PHE A 153 7.66 19.70 -13.63
N ASP A 154 7.62 20.91 -14.17
CA ASP A 154 7.39 21.12 -15.59
C ASP A 154 8.68 20.89 -16.43
N VAL A 155 8.57 20.91 -17.74
CA VAL A 155 9.72 20.70 -18.65
C VAL A 155 10.81 21.79 -18.55
N ARG A 156 10.59 22.85 -17.79
CA ARG A 156 11.56 23.89 -17.46
C ARG A 156 12.21 23.67 -16.10
N GLY A 157 11.74 22.65 -15.35
CA GLY A 157 12.24 22.32 -14.01
C GLY A 157 11.61 23.15 -12.89
N ASN A 158 10.51 23.88 -13.16
CA ASN A 158 9.79 24.61 -12.12
C ASN A 158 9.05 23.62 -11.24
N ARG A 159 9.32 23.69 -9.92
CA ARG A 159 8.74 22.85 -8.90
C ARG A 159 7.36 23.35 -8.48
N ARG A 160 6.41 22.45 -8.30
CA ARG A 160 5.11 22.70 -7.68
C ARG A 160 4.65 21.52 -6.84
N LEU A 161 3.79 21.75 -5.86
CA LEU A 161 3.04 20.71 -5.17
C LEU A 161 1.71 20.52 -5.88
N LEU A 162 1.29 19.26 -6.01
CA LEU A 162 -0.02 18.89 -6.52
C LEU A 162 -0.96 18.55 -5.36
N ASP A 163 -2.25 18.51 -5.65
CA ASP A 163 -3.26 18.04 -4.70
C ASP A 163 -3.02 16.54 -4.45
N ALA A 164 -3.08 16.09 -3.19
CA ALA A 164 -2.83 14.70 -2.83
C ALA A 164 -3.93 13.76 -3.32
N GLU A 165 -5.18 14.27 -3.41
CA GLU A 165 -6.35 13.44 -3.70
C GLU A 165 -6.88 13.61 -5.13
N ARG A 166 -6.47 14.68 -5.83
CA ARG A 166 -7.03 15.02 -7.15
C ARG A 166 -5.94 15.30 -8.18
N PRO A 167 -5.92 14.52 -9.27
CA PRO A 167 -4.99 14.77 -10.36
C PRO A 167 -5.27 16.13 -11.02
N PRO A 168 -4.23 16.84 -11.49
CA PRO A 168 -4.40 18.04 -12.29
C PRO A 168 -4.93 17.70 -13.69
N ALA A 169 -5.47 18.68 -14.41
CA ALA A 169 -5.85 18.50 -15.81
C ALA A 169 -4.66 18.31 -16.77
N THR A 170 -3.47 18.83 -16.40
CA THR A 170 -2.24 18.64 -17.16
C THR A 170 -1.75 17.21 -17.01
N PRO A 171 -1.39 16.50 -18.08
CA PRO A 171 -0.83 15.16 -17.99
C PRO A 171 0.36 15.07 -17.03
N VAL A 172 0.40 14.01 -16.24
CA VAL A 172 1.46 13.75 -15.27
C VAL A 172 2.11 12.41 -15.58
N LEU A 173 3.43 12.43 -15.72
CA LEU A 173 4.29 11.25 -15.71
C LEU A 173 4.75 11.03 -14.27
N ALA A 174 4.34 9.95 -13.66
CA ALA A 174 4.83 9.51 -12.36
C ALA A 174 6.24 8.94 -12.47
N VAL A 175 7.09 9.20 -11.48
CA VAL A 175 8.36 8.53 -11.21
C VAL A 175 8.35 8.23 -9.71
N VAL A 176 7.95 7.02 -9.36
CA VAL A 176 7.62 6.61 -7.99
C VAL A 176 8.35 5.31 -7.62
N PRO A 177 8.44 4.94 -6.33
CA PRO A 177 8.90 3.62 -5.95
C PRO A 177 8.19 2.50 -6.72
N VAL A 178 8.90 1.40 -7.00
CA VAL A 178 8.35 0.25 -7.73
C VAL A 178 7.36 -0.50 -6.84
N GLU A 179 6.17 -0.72 -7.37
CA GLU A 179 5.15 -1.63 -6.84
C GLU A 179 4.93 -2.80 -7.80
N THR A 180 5.13 -2.56 -9.11
CA THR A 180 4.93 -3.56 -10.16
C THR A 180 5.99 -4.66 -10.13
N ASP A 181 5.57 -5.92 -10.13
CA ASP A 181 6.48 -7.04 -10.37
C ASP A 181 6.87 -7.17 -11.86
N PHE A 182 7.94 -6.49 -12.23
CA PHE A 182 8.51 -6.56 -13.57
C PHE A 182 9.21 -7.89 -13.91
N SER A 183 9.29 -8.85 -12.99
CA SER A 183 9.87 -10.18 -13.24
C SER A 183 8.88 -11.13 -13.87
N VAL A 184 7.61 -10.93 -13.63
CA VAL A 184 6.51 -11.69 -14.23
C VAL A 184 6.21 -11.06 -15.58
N ALA A 185 6.46 -11.80 -16.68
CA ALA A 185 5.93 -11.36 -17.97
C ALA A 185 4.41 -11.30 -17.85
N PRO A 186 3.78 -10.15 -18.19
CA PRO A 186 2.33 -10.08 -18.13
C PRO A 186 1.78 -11.22 -18.97
N ASN A 187 1.07 -12.12 -18.32
CA ASN A 187 0.30 -13.13 -19.03
C ASN A 187 -0.69 -12.36 -19.87
N ILE A 188 -0.40 -12.22 -21.17
CA ILE A 188 -1.36 -11.71 -22.14
C ILE A 188 -2.42 -12.79 -22.22
N CYS A 189 -3.30 -12.80 -21.25
CA CYS A 189 -4.59 -13.45 -21.39
C CYS A 189 -5.35 -12.65 -22.43
N LEU A 190 -5.11 -13.00 -23.69
CA LEU A 190 -5.94 -12.53 -24.78
C LEU A 190 -7.40 -12.79 -24.40
N LEU A 191 -8.23 -11.80 -24.50
CA LEU A 191 -9.65 -11.69 -24.12
C LEU A 191 -10.59 -12.82 -24.63
N SER A 192 -10.06 -14.00 -25.02
CA SER A 192 -10.82 -15.10 -25.60
C SER A 192 -10.44 -16.51 -25.12
N LEU A 193 -9.50 -16.65 -24.16
CA LEU A 193 -9.17 -17.96 -23.63
C LEU A 193 -9.08 -17.93 -22.09
N PRO A 194 -9.63 -18.91 -21.39
CA PRO A 194 -9.45 -19.04 -19.94
C PRO A 194 -7.96 -19.18 -19.65
N CYS A 195 -7.42 -18.33 -18.76
CA CYS A 195 -6.05 -18.34 -18.32
C CYS A 195 -5.75 -19.65 -17.60
N GLY A 196 -5.31 -20.64 -18.36
CA GLY A 196 -4.80 -21.92 -17.85
C GLY A 196 -3.31 -21.96 -18.11
N GLY A 197 -2.53 -22.14 -17.06
CA GLY A 197 -1.09 -22.22 -17.05
C GLY A 197 -0.51 -23.16 -18.10
N GLY A 198 0.58 -22.75 -18.67
CA GLY A 198 1.27 -23.23 -19.83
C GLY A 198 1.48 -24.71 -19.98
N GLY A 199 1.49 -25.12 -21.24
CA GLY A 199 2.11 -26.32 -21.71
C GLY A 199 1.19 -27.30 -22.41
N GLY A 200 1.21 -27.28 -23.76
CA GLY A 200 1.01 -28.48 -24.59
C GLY A 200 -0.44 -28.82 -24.90
N GLY A 201 -0.75 -28.69 -26.17
CA GLY A 201 -1.95 -29.09 -26.87
C GLY A 201 -2.66 -30.34 -26.38
N GLY A 202 -3.90 -30.15 -26.04
CA GLY A 202 -4.86 -31.21 -25.80
C GLY A 202 -6.18 -30.54 -25.41
N GLY A 203 -7.20 -30.65 -26.26
CA GLY A 203 -8.56 -30.12 -26.02
C GLY A 203 -9.28 -30.84 -24.86
N GLY A 204 -8.75 -30.72 -23.64
CA GLY A 204 -9.40 -31.19 -22.44
C GLY A 204 -10.15 -30.04 -21.76
N THR A 205 -11.34 -30.30 -21.26
CA THR A 205 -12.06 -29.39 -20.37
C THR A 205 -11.15 -29.05 -19.20
N PRO A 206 -10.96 -27.77 -18.81
CA PRO A 206 -10.19 -27.40 -17.63
C PRO A 206 -10.66 -28.20 -16.42
N PRO A 207 -9.75 -28.70 -15.56
CA PRO A 207 -10.16 -29.42 -14.36
C PRO A 207 -11.07 -28.52 -13.53
N PRO A 208 -12.10 -29.10 -12.90
CA PRO A 208 -12.97 -28.35 -12.02
C PRO A 208 -12.15 -27.69 -10.92
N PRO A 209 -12.51 -26.48 -10.50
CA PRO A 209 -11.80 -25.79 -9.43
C PRO A 209 -11.81 -26.66 -8.15
N PRO A 210 -10.72 -26.69 -7.37
CA PRO A 210 -10.65 -27.48 -6.16
C PRO A 210 -11.73 -27.04 -5.16
N PRO A 211 -12.38 -27.98 -4.43
CA PRO A 211 -13.34 -27.62 -3.41
C PRO A 211 -12.69 -26.77 -2.31
N GLY A 212 -13.43 -25.78 -1.80
CA GLY A 212 -12.92 -24.91 -0.76
C GLY A 212 -13.75 -23.65 -0.50
N LEU A 213 -13.19 -22.76 0.31
CA LEU A 213 -13.73 -21.42 0.56
C LEU A 213 -13.22 -20.46 -0.51
N TYR A 214 -14.14 -19.89 -1.26
CA TYR A 214 -13.87 -18.97 -2.35
C TYR A 214 -14.37 -17.58 -2.02
N MET A 215 -13.59 -16.56 -2.38
CA MET A 215 -14.11 -15.21 -2.60
C MET A 215 -14.63 -15.13 -4.04
N THR A 216 -15.85 -14.59 -4.20
CA THR A 216 -16.52 -14.52 -5.49
C THR A 216 -16.80 -13.10 -5.94
N LYS A 217 -16.81 -12.16 -5.01
CA LYS A 217 -16.95 -10.72 -5.24
C LYS A 217 -16.31 -9.96 -4.11
N SER A 218 -15.87 -8.75 -4.40
CA SER A 218 -15.47 -7.75 -3.42
C SER A 218 -15.90 -6.37 -3.87
N HIS A 219 -16.08 -5.47 -2.91
CA HIS A 219 -16.33 -4.06 -3.13
C HIS A 219 -15.69 -3.28 -1.98
N PHE A 220 -14.86 -2.30 -2.30
CA PHE A 220 -14.28 -1.38 -1.34
C PHE A 220 -14.78 0.03 -1.59
N VAL A 221 -14.82 0.85 -0.54
CA VAL A 221 -15.33 2.23 -0.60
C VAL A 221 -14.25 3.23 -1.01
N ASP A 222 -12.99 2.81 -0.93
CA ASP A 222 -11.79 3.56 -1.26
C ASP A 222 -10.82 2.61 -1.96
N ASP A 223 -9.93 3.13 -2.77
CA ASP A 223 -8.85 2.38 -3.39
C ASP A 223 -7.60 2.32 -2.50
N PHE A 224 -7.53 3.15 -1.45
CA PHE A 224 -6.42 3.28 -0.51
C PHE A 224 -5.14 3.80 -1.15
N GLU A 225 -5.17 4.05 -2.45
CA GLU A 225 -4.07 4.54 -3.25
C GLU A 225 -4.15 6.05 -3.50
N GLY A 226 -3.00 6.71 -3.50
CA GLY A 226 -2.88 8.05 -4.05
C GLY A 226 -2.94 8.02 -5.58
N TRP A 227 -3.69 8.92 -6.22
CA TRP A 227 -3.86 8.95 -7.67
C TRP A 227 -2.54 8.90 -8.49
N LEU A 228 -1.40 9.20 -7.86
CA LEU A 228 -0.10 9.16 -8.51
C LEU A 228 0.49 7.75 -8.57
N LYS A 229 0.06 6.84 -7.71
CA LYS A 229 0.57 5.47 -7.59
C LYS A 229 -0.20 4.46 -8.44
N GLY A 230 -1.36 4.81 -8.93
CA GLY A 230 -2.08 4.01 -9.91
C GLY A 230 -3.31 3.32 -9.38
N ASP A 231 -3.53 2.10 -9.84
CA ASP A 231 -4.66 1.29 -9.41
C ASP A 231 -4.24 0.40 -8.23
N PRO A 232 -5.12 0.16 -7.25
CA PRO A 232 -4.82 -0.58 -6.02
C PRO A 232 -4.49 -2.06 -6.27
N GLU A 233 -3.68 -2.64 -5.41
CA GLU A 233 -3.29 -4.06 -5.44
C GLU A 233 -3.79 -4.76 -4.17
N PHE A 234 -5.09 -5.05 -4.16
CA PHE A 234 -5.70 -5.68 -3.00
C PHE A 234 -5.28 -7.13 -2.82
N GLU A 235 -5.07 -7.52 -1.57
CA GLU A 235 -4.78 -8.87 -1.15
C GLU A 235 -5.74 -9.35 -0.07
N VAL A 236 -5.99 -10.65 -0.07
CA VAL A 236 -6.84 -11.29 0.93
C VAL A 236 -6.03 -12.31 1.70
N HIS A 237 -5.87 -12.07 2.99
CA HIS A 237 -5.10 -12.90 3.90
C HIS A 237 -6.00 -13.73 4.79
N ILE A 238 -5.65 -15.02 4.99
CA ILE A 238 -6.34 -15.93 5.86
C ILE A 238 -5.37 -16.44 6.91
N LEU A 239 -5.75 -16.29 8.18
CA LEU A 239 -4.98 -16.78 9.32
C LEU A 239 -5.77 -17.81 10.10
N GLY A 240 -5.13 -18.92 10.42
CA GLY A 240 -5.62 -19.94 11.32
C GLY A 240 -4.77 -20.05 12.59
N GLN A 241 -5.36 -20.53 13.68
CA GLN A 241 -4.70 -20.71 14.96
C GLN A 241 -4.50 -22.18 15.27
N LYS A 242 -3.34 -22.55 15.81
CA LYS A 242 -3.02 -23.93 16.19
C LYS A 242 -3.47 -24.24 17.61
N GLY A 243 -4.58 -24.98 17.73
CA GLY A 243 -5.09 -25.42 19.03
C GLY A 243 -5.27 -24.24 19.99
N GLN A 244 -4.94 -24.46 21.27
CA GLN A 244 -4.95 -23.38 22.27
C GLN A 244 -3.59 -22.69 22.43
N THR A 245 -2.71 -22.85 21.46
CA THR A 245 -1.38 -22.22 21.45
C THR A 245 -1.44 -20.89 20.73
N ASP A 246 -0.50 -20.00 21.06
CA ASP A 246 -0.33 -18.74 20.38
C ASP A 246 0.47 -18.88 19.05
N SER A 247 0.43 -20.05 18.43
CA SER A 247 1.16 -20.32 17.19
C SER A 247 0.25 -20.24 15.99
N LEU A 248 0.62 -19.44 15.02
CA LEU A 248 0.03 -19.46 13.68
C LEU A 248 0.49 -20.74 12.98
N THR A 249 -0.46 -21.56 12.53
CA THR A 249 -0.14 -22.80 11.81
C THR A 249 -0.47 -22.77 10.36
N ASP A 250 -1.57 -22.09 10.02
CA ASP A 250 -2.10 -22.08 8.68
C ASP A 250 -2.28 -20.63 8.23
N TYR A 251 -1.45 -20.24 7.26
CA TYR A 251 -1.53 -18.97 6.57
C TYR A 251 -1.72 -19.23 5.09
N GLN A 252 -2.66 -18.55 4.51
CA GLN A 252 -2.91 -18.51 3.07
C GLN A 252 -3.14 -17.07 2.64
N CYS A 253 -2.73 -16.76 1.43
CA CYS A 253 -2.99 -15.47 0.82
C CYS A 253 -3.48 -15.66 -0.61
N ALA A 254 -4.34 -14.77 -1.04
CA ALA A 254 -4.72 -14.58 -2.43
C ALA A 254 -4.33 -13.17 -2.87
N GLY A 255 -3.60 -13.07 -3.97
CA GLY A 255 -3.06 -11.82 -4.51
C GLY A 255 -2.55 -12.00 -5.94
N GLU A 256 -2.10 -10.91 -6.56
CA GLU A 256 -1.66 -10.87 -7.96
C GLU A 256 -0.49 -11.79 -8.26
N LYS A 257 0.43 -11.98 -7.32
CA LYS A 257 1.63 -12.79 -7.51
C LYS A 257 1.41 -14.26 -7.14
N GLN A 258 0.18 -14.63 -6.76
CA GLN A 258 -0.13 -16.01 -6.42
C GLN A 258 -0.51 -16.83 -7.65
N PRO A 259 -0.10 -18.12 -7.73
CA PRO A 259 -0.54 -18.98 -8.81
C PRO A 259 -2.03 -19.29 -8.71
N THR A 260 -2.69 -19.54 -9.83
CA THR A 260 -4.06 -20.08 -9.82
C THR A 260 -4.10 -21.39 -9.00
N PRO A 261 -5.05 -21.58 -8.09
CA PRO A 261 -6.33 -20.86 -7.94
C PRO A 261 -6.34 -19.69 -6.94
N TYR A 262 -5.20 -19.24 -6.46
CA TYR A 262 -5.05 -18.16 -5.47
C TYR A 262 -4.75 -16.80 -6.12
N TYR A 263 -4.74 -16.75 -7.45
CA TYR A 263 -4.59 -15.51 -8.19
C TYR A 263 -5.79 -14.59 -7.97
N PHE A 264 -5.54 -13.41 -7.45
CA PHE A 264 -6.51 -12.36 -7.22
C PHE A 264 -5.92 -11.03 -7.66
N ASP A 265 -6.62 -10.32 -8.50
CA ASP A 265 -6.21 -9.06 -9.11
C ASP A 265 -7.45 -8.16 -9.17
N GLN A 266 -7.53 -7.25 -8.22
CA GLN A 266 -8.58 -6.24 -8.15
C GLN A 266 -7.97 -4.86 -8.35
N ASN A 267 -8.35 -4.22 -9.44
CA ASN A 267 -7.79 -2.98 -9.96
C ASN A 267 -8.81 -1.83 -9.90
N GLY A 268 -9.57 -1.77 -8.85
CA GLY A 268 -10.60 -0.77 -8.62
C GLY A 268 -11.53 -1.21 -7.51
N LEU A 269 -12.59 -0.44 -7.28
CA LEU A 269 -13.46 -0.64 -6.12
C LEU A 269 -14.28 -1.93 -6.17
N ASP A 270 -14.51 -2.50 -7.34
CA ASP A 270 -15.35 -3.68 -7.55
C ASP A 270 -14.60 -4.80 -8.26
N TRP A 271 -14.77 -6.03 -7.76
CA TRP A 271 -14.27 -7.23 -8.42
C TRP A 271 -15.29 -8.36 -8.37
N SER A 272 -15.23 -9.24 -9.37
CA SER A 272 -16.00 -10.47 -9.41
C SER A 272 -15.22 -11.56 -10.12
N GLY A 273 -15.21 -12.76 -9.53
CA GLY A 273 -14.48 -13.89 -10.09
C GLY A 273 -14.62 -15.13 -9.21
N ASN A 274 -13.58 -15.94 -9.16
CA ASN A 274 -13.47 -17.09 -8.28
C ASN A 274 -12.01 -17.21 -7.84
N VAL A 275 -11.71 -16.80 -6.64
CA VAL A 275 -10.40 -17.00 -6.05
C VAL A 275 -10.51 -17.90 -4.83
N LEU A 276 -9.69 -18.94 -4.80
CA LEU A 276 -9.61 -19.85 -3.66
C LEU A 276 -8.89 -19.12 -2.52
N LEU A 277 -9.52 -19.06 -1.36
CA LEU A 277 -8.89 -18.52 -0.17
C LEU A 277 -8.31 -19.68 0.68
N PHE A 278 -9.08 -20.74 0.86
CA PHE A 278 -8.67 -21.87 1.69
C PHE A 278 -9.23 -23.16 1.09
N SER A 279 -8.38 -24.08 0.69
CA SER A 279 -8.87 -25.33 0.09
C SER A 279 -9.62 -26.18 1.11
N LYS A 280 -10.54 -27.03 0.63
CA LYS A 280 -11.26 -27.94 1.52
C LYS A 280 -10.32 -28.87 2.30
N VAL A 281 -9.22 -29.29 1.71
CA VAL A 281 -8.19 -30.10 2.38
C VAL A 281 -7.56 -29.33 3.54
N GLN A 282 -7.20 -28.05 3.32
CA GLN A 282 -6.68 -27.19 4.39
C GLN A 282 -7.73 -26.95 5.48
N LEU A 283 -8.98 -26.67 5.10
CA LEU A 283 -10.08 -26.50 6.04
C LEU A 283 -10.35 -27.75 6.88
N ASP A 284 -10.38 -28.94 6.25
CA ASP A 284 -10.59 -30.20 6.94
C ASP A 284 -9.44 -30.52 7.91
N ALA A 285 -8.19 -30.28 7.48
CA ALA A 285 -7.01 -30.47 8.33
C ALA A 285 -7.00 -29.46 9.50
N TYR A 286 -7.32 -28.21 9.24
CA TYR A 286 -7.44 -27.20 10.27
C TYR A 286 -8.54 -27.53 11.28
N ASN A 287 -9.72 -27.90 10.80
CA ASN A 287 -10.84 -28.29 11.64
C ASN A 287 -10.57 -29.56 12.50
N ALA A 288 -9.85 -30.54 11.93
CA ALA A 288 -9.46 -31.75 12.66
C ALA A 288 -8.44 -31.41 13.77
N ALA A 289 -7.50 -30.51 13.51
CA ALA A 289 -6.46 -30.12 14.47
C ALA A 289 -6.98 -29.11 15.51
N HIS A 290 -7.95 -28.26 15.13
CA HIS A 290 -8.35 -27.06 15.85
C HIS A 290 -9.87 -26.90 15.94
N SER A 291 -10.57 -27.99 16.30
CA SER A 291 -12.05 -28.02 16.38
C SER A 291 -12.59 -26.85 17.22
N GLY A 292 -13.51 -26.10 16.64
CA GLY A 292 -14.14 -24.95 17.30
C GLY A 292 -13.31 -23.64 17.27
N GLN A 293 -12.17 -23.64 16.58
CA GLN A 293 -11.39 -22.42 16.41
C GLN A 293 -11.73 -21.67 15.11
N ASN A 294 -11.53 -20.38 15.12
CA ASN A 294 -11.89 -19.51 14.03
C ASN A 294 -10.74 -19.35 13.04
N ILE A 295 -11.09 -19.13 11.79
CA ILE A 295 -10.19 -18.47 10.82
C ILE A 295 -10.43 -16.97 10.85
N ARG A 296 -9.43 -16.24 10.36
CA ARG A 296 -9.52 -14.80 10.13
C ARG A 296 -9.27 -14.50 8.67
N VAL A 297 -10.06 -13.59 8.13
CA VAL A 297 -9.88 -13.07 6.78
C VAL A 297 -9.77 -11.57 6.90
N PHE A 298 -8.66 -11.04 6.47
CA PHE A 298 -8.45 -9.60 6.39
C PHE A 298 -7.94 -9.21 5.01
N VAL A 299 -8.15 -7.96 4.64
CA VAL A 299 -7.78 -7.40 3.34
C VAL A 299 -6.69 -6.38 3.58
N VAL A 300 -5.69 -6.40 2.75
CA VAL A 300 -4.58 -5.47 2.70
C VAL A 300 -4.53 -4.88 1.31
N GLU A 301 -4.13 -3.66 1.19
CA GLU A 301 -3.62 -3.05 -0.02
C GLU A 301 -2.09 -3.14 0.03
N ASP A 302 -1.47 -3.69 -1.00
CA ASP A 302 -0.04 -4.08 -1.02
C ASP A 302 0.77 -3.13 -1.89
N ASP A 303 1.67 -2.38 -1.26
CA ASP A 303 2.56 -1.43 -1.92
C ASP A 303 3.88 -2.04 -2.42
N ASP A 304 4.20 -3.29 -2.12
CA ASP A 304 5.55 -3.79 -2.44
C ASP A 304 5.64 -5.24 -2.90
N THR A 305 5.31 -6.19 -2.07
CA THR A 305 5.48 -7.61 -2.37
C THR A 305 4.31 -8.42 -1.88
N ALA A 306 3.52 -8.84 -2.84
CA ALA A 306 2.28 -9.58 -2.64
C ALA A 306 2.42 -10.76 -1.67
N CYS A 307 1.41 -10.87 -0.80
CA CYS A 307 1.26 -12.01 0.10
C CYS A 307 2.41 -12.19 1.10
N GLN A 308 3.04 -11.13 1.53
CA GLN A 308 4.06 -11.19 2.58
C GLN A 308 3.53 -10.62 3.90
N ILE A 309 3.67 -11.42 4.95
CA ILE A 309 3.55 -10.94 6.33
C ILE A 309 4.90 -11.07 7.02
N LYS A 310 5.14 -10.21 7.99
CA LYS A 310 6.34 -10.32 8.84
C LYS A 310 6.27 -11.62 9.62
N ALA A 311 7.14 -12.56 9.32
CA ALA A 311 7.24 -13.85 9.99
C ALA A 311 7.94 -13.76 11.36
N ASP A 312 7.86 -12.62 12.03
CA ASP A 312 8.37 -12.44 13.38
C ASP A 312 7.46 -13.19 14.37
N LYS A 313 8.06 -14.10 15.13
CA LYS A 313 7.30 -15.00 16.02
C LYS A 313 6.55 -14.23 17.12
N ASP A 314 7.12 -13.14 17.61
CA ASP A 314 6.50 -12.37 18.69
C ASP A 314 5.35 -11.53 18.15
N LEU A 315 5.51 -10.92 16.97
CA LEU A 315 4.44 -10.20 16.28
C LEU A 315 3.27 -11.13 15.91
N LEU A 316 3.57 -12.33 15.39
CA LEU A 316 2.55 -13.34 15.09
C LEU A 316 1.78 -13.77 16.35
N ASN A 317 2.49 -14.03 17.45
CA ASN A 317 1.88 -14.37 18.72
C ASN A 317 0.99 -13.25 19.27
N ASP A 318 1.44 -12.00 19.17
CA ASP A 318 0.66 -10.84 19.62
C ASP A 318 -0.59 -10.64 18.79
N ALA A 319 -0.50 -10.83 17.47
CA ALA A 319 -1.66 -10.80 16.57
C ALA A 319 -2.67 -11.90 16.93
N ILE A 320 -2.22 -13.14 17.14
CA ILE A 320 -3.09 -14.25 17.51
C ILE A 320 -3.77 -14.02 18.87
N LYS A 321 -3.04 -13.50 19.87
CA LYS A 321 -3.62 -13.15 21.18
C LYS A 321 -4.66 -12.02 21.05
N ALA A 322 -4.39 -11.03 20.23
CA ALA A 322 -5.34 -9.95 19.97
C ALA A 322 -6.60 -10.46 19.26
N ILE A 323 -6.44 -11.36 18.30
CA ILE A 323 -7.54 -12.04 17.60
C ILE A 323 -8.40 -12.83 18.59
N ASP A 324 -7.79 -13.69 19.41
CA ASP A 324 -8.49 -14.49 20.43
C ASP A 324 -9.17 -13.60 21.48
N GLY A 325 -8.49 -12.54 21.91
CA GLY A 325 -9.05 -11.57 22.85
C GLY A 325 -10.25 -10.80 22.28
N ALA A 326 -10.19 -10.40 21.02
CA ALA A 326 -11.30 -9.75 20.34
C ALA A 326 -12.49 -10.69 20.20
N TYR A 327 -12.27 -11.93 19.80
CA TYR A 327 -13.31 -12.95 19.67
C TYR A 327 -14.00 -13.26 21.01
N LYS A 328 -13.23 -13.51 22.06
CA LYS A 328 -13.80 -13.76 23.40
C LYS A 328 -14.64 -12.60 23.90
N ALA A 329 -14.21 -11.37 23.65
CA ALA A 329 -14.99 -10.17 24.00
C ALA A 329 -16.31 -10.09 23.21
N ILE A 330 -16.29 -10.46 21.92
CA ILE A 330 -17.48 -10.43 21.05
C ILE A 330 -18.47 -11.54 21.42
N THR A 331 -17.97 -12.72 21.78
CA THR A 331 -18.82 -13.91 22.06
C THR A 331 -19.29 -14.02 23.51
N ALA A 332 -18.65 -13.35 24.46
CA ALA A 332 -18.99 -13.41 25.90
C ALA A 332 -20.38 -12.83 26.26
N GLY A 333 -21.04 -12.13 25.36
CA GLY A 333 -22.40 -11.62 25.55
C GLY A 333 -23.46 -12.60 25.02
N ASN A 334 -24.47 -12.92 25.80
CA ASN A 334 -25.69 -13.62 25.36
C ASN A 334 -26.55 -12.79 24.36
N ASP A 335 -25.88 -12.05 23.50
CA ASP A 335 -26.52 -11.11 22.61
C ASP A 335 -26.76 -11.76 21.24
N SER A 336 -28.03 -11.91 20.88
CA SER A 336 -28.49 -12.41 19.59
C SER A 336 -28.31 -11.40 18.43
N SER A 337 -27.65 -10.27 18.69
CA SER A 337 -27.40 -9.25 17.68
C SER A 337 -26.42 -9.77 16.61
N SER A 338 -26.57 -9.26 15.38
CA SER A 338 -25.69 -9.61 14.27
C SER A 338 -24.20 -9.36 14.60
N LEU A 339 -23.31 -10.09 13.97
CA LEU A 339 -21.85 -10.00 14.20
C LEU A 339 -21.36 -8.53 14.10
N GLY A 340 -21.86 -7.77 13.13
CA GLY A 340 -21.56 -6.36 12.99
C GLY A 340 -21.93 -5.48 14.21
N THR A 341 -23.03 -5.81 14.87
CA THR A 341 -23.47 -5.10 16.09
C THR A 341 -22.62 -5.50 17.31
N LYS A 342 -22.13 -6.75 17.36
CA LYS A 342 -21.23 -7.21 18.43
C LYS A 342 -19.87 -6.52 18.37
N VAL A 343 -19.31 -6.33 17.19
CA VAL A 343 -18.04 -5.60 16.97
C VAL A 343 -18.16 -4.16 17.46
N TYR A 344 -19.31 -3.51 17.28
CA TYR A 344 -19.57 -2.16 17.78
C TYR A 344 -19.46 -2.01 19.30
N LYS A 345 -19.89 -3.05 20.04
CA LYS A 345 -19.86 -3.04 21.51
C LYS A 345 -18.47 -3.29 22.10
N HIS A 346 -17.51 -3.73 21.30
CA HIS A 346 -16.17 -4.14 21.73
C HIS A 346 -15.04 -3.37 21.02
N ALA A 347 -15.22 -2.07 20.83
CA ALA A 347 -14.27 -1.19 20.13
C ALA A 347 -12.81 -1.33 20.62
N ASN A 348 -12.60 -1.52 21.92
CA ASN A 348 -11.24 -1.70 22.47
C ASN A 348 -10.58 -3.02 22.06
N ALA A 349 -11.35 -4.09 21.92
CA ALA A 349 -10.84 -5.38 21.45
C ALA A 349 -10.49 -5.28 19.96
N PHE A 350 -11.31 -4.58 19.19
CA PHE A 350 -11.05 -4.32 17.77
C PHE A 350 -9.80 -3.46 17.53
N GLN A 351 -9.58 -2.42 18.33
CA GLN A 351 -8.36 -1.61 18.24
C GLN A 351 -7.08 -2.42 18.52
N LYS A 352 -7.12 -3.35 19.47
CA LYS A 352 -6.00 -4.26 19.74
C LYS A 352 -5.75 -5.21 18.58
N LEU A 353 -6.82 -5.76 18.01
CA LEU A 353 -6.74 -6.57 16.81
C LEU A 353 -6.12 -5.81 15.64
N TRP A 354 -6.59 -4.59 15.39
CA TRP A 354 -6.07 -3.72 14.35
C TRP A 354 -4.56 -3.47 14.51
N ALA A 355 -4.14 -3.05 15.70
CA ALA A 355 -2.72 -2.79 15.98
C ALA A 355 -1.85 -4.05 15.80
N ALA A 356 -2.38 -5.22 16.15
CA ALA A 356 -1.68 -6.48 15.98
C ALA A 356 -1.59 -6.89 14.49
N LEU A 357 -2.65 -6.73 13.70
CA LEU A 357 -2.62 -6.97 12.26
C LEU A 357 -1.67 -5.99 11.56
N ALA A 358 -1.71 -4.71 11.92
CA ALA A 358 -0.80 -3.70 11.38
C ALA A 358 0.68 -4.02 11.66
N SER A 359 0.97 -4.75 12.74
CA SER A 359 2.34 -5.18 13.03
C SER A 359 2.82 -6.33 12.15
N LEU A 360 1.92 -7.06 11.50
CA LEU A 360 2.25 -8.21 10.63
C LEU A 360 2.55 -7.81 9.19
N ILE A 361 2.00 -6.71 8.74
CA ILE A 361 2.20 -6.23 7.36
C ILE A 361 3.51 -5.43 7.25
N ASN A 362 3.95 -5.19 6.05
CA ASN A 362 5.10 -4.32 5.78
C ASN A 362 4.76 -2.86 6.07
N THR A 363 5.76 -1.99 6.04
CA THR A 363 5.60 -0.60 6.49
C THR A 363 4.83 0.28 5.52
N ASN A 364 4.68 -0.16 4.28
CA ASN A 364 4.02 0.61 3.22
C ASN A 364 2.62 0.10 2.90
N ASP A 365 2.30 -1.13 3.29
CA ASP A 365 0.98 -1.71 3.00
C ASP A 365 -0.10 -1.13 3.91
N GLU A 366 -1.30 -0.92 3.37
CA GLU A 366 -2.44 -0.43 4.13
C GLU A 366 -3.44 -1.54 4.45
N ILE A 367 -3.79 -1.69 5.73
CA ILE A 367 -4.85 -2.61 6.13
C ILE A 367 -6.20 -2.02 5.76
N VAL A 368 -6.82 -2.55 4.73
CA VAL A 368 -8.20 -2.23 4.35
C VAL A 368 -9.18 -2.65 5.45
N GLY A 369 -9.01 -3.84 6.00
CA GLY A 369 -9.80 -4.23 7.15
C GLY A 369 -9.93 -5.73 7.37
N ASN A 370 -10.59 -6.07 8.48
CA ASN A 370 -10.94 -7.43 8.87
C ASN A 370 -12.38 -7.75 8.45
N ALA A 371 -12.57 -8.88 7.76
CA ALA A 371 -13.87 -9.29 7.23
C ALA A 371 -14.53 -10.42 8.02
N VAL A 372 -13.79 -11.45 8.37
CA VAL A 372 -14.37 -12.67 8.93
C VAL A 372 -13.77 -12.98 10.28
N GLU A 373 -14.65 -13.30 11.21
CA GLU A 373 -14.33 -13.78 12.55
C GLU A 373 -15.24 -14.94 12.91
N ASP A 374 -15.11 -16.07 12.23
CA ASP A 374 -16.03 -17.16 12.52
C ASP A 374 -15.39 -18.56 12.45
N VAL A 375 -16.08 -19.51 13.09
CA VAL A 375 -15.72 -20.92 13.04
C VAL A 375 -16.05 -21.45 11.65
N VAL A 376 -15.07 -22.06 10.99
CA VAL A 376 -15.29 -22.60 9.64
C VAL A 376 -16.09 -23.89 9.68
N VAL A 377 -16.04 -24.61 10.81
CA VAL A 377 -16.75 -25.90 10.98
C VAL A 377 -18.25 -25.66 11.14
N GLY A 378 -19.04 -26.30 10.30
CA GLY A 378 -20.50 -26.27 10.39
C GLY A 378 -21.15 -24.99 9.91
N ILE A 379 -20.38 -24.03 9.41
CA ILE A 379 -20.92 -22.84 8.77
C ILE A 379 -21.01 -23.06 7.27
N SER A 380 -22.22 -22.86 6.78
CA SER A 380 -22.45 -22.74 5.35
C SER A 380 -22.06 -21.33 4.93
N TYR A 381 -21.13 -21.21 3.98
CA TYR A 381 -20.83 -19.96 3.29
C TYR A 381 -21.66 -19.91 1.98
N PRO A 382 -22.92 -19.49 2.04
CA PRO A 382 -23.83 -19.58 0.89
C PRO A 382 -23.66 -18.41 -0.09
N GLY A 383 -22.62 -17.58 0.07
CA GLY A 383 -22.40 -16.39 -0.73
C GLY A 383 -22.90 -15.10 -0.06
N TYR A 384 -22.85 -15.01 1.26
CA TYR A 384 -23.13 -13.76 1.95
C TYR A 384 -21.96 -12.76 1.82
N ASN A 385 -22.31 -11.48 1.84
CA ASN A 385 -21.34 -10.40 1.91
C ASN A 385 -20.87 -10.21 3.36
N TRP A 386 -19.58 -10.34 3.57
CA TRP A 386 -18.92 -10.10 4.84
C TRP A 386 -18.37 -8.68 4.86
N ILE A 387 -18.79 -7.89 5.84
CA ILE A 387 -18.38 -6.49 5.94
C ILE A 387 -16.91 -6.41 6.34
N VAL A 388 -16.13 -5.68 5.56
CA VAL A 388 -14.74 -5.36 5.86
C VAL A 388 -14.71 -4.13 6.76
N LYS A 389 -14.18 -4.31 7.98
CA LYS A 389 -14.07 -3.27 8.99
C LYS A 389 -12.64 -2.80 9.13
N GLY A 390 -12.41 -1.54 8.79
CA GLY A 390 -11.16 -0.86 8.93
C GLY A 390 -10.93 -0.25 10.31
N GLN A 391 -9.90 0.58 10.41
CA GLN A 391 -9.55 1.30 11.63
C GLN A 391 -10.76 2.09 12.18
N ASN A 392 -10.88 2.16 13.49
CA ASN A 392 -12.03 2.78 14.18
C ASN A 392 -13.40 2.20 13.81
N ASN A 393 -13.42 0.95 13.33
CA ASN A 393 -14.63 0.23 12.94
C ASN A 393 -15.39 0.88 11.75
N VAL A 394 -14.69 1.65 10.94
CA VAL A 394 -15.23 2.18 9.68
C VAL A 394 -15.53 1.03 8.72
N THR A 395 -16.60 1.11 7.97
CA THR A 395 -16.90 0.14 6.92
C THR A 395 -16.13 0.52 5.66
N ASN A 396 -15.12 -0.28 5.32
CA ASN A 396 -14.30 -0.07 4.13
C ASN A 396 -14.77 -0.89 2.93
N GLY A 397 -15.81 -1.70 3.10
CA GLY A 397 -16.37 -2.48 2.00
C GLY A 397 -16.94 -3.81 2.46
N TRP A 398 -16.95 -4.77 1.54
CA TRP A 398 -17.38 -6.15 1.80
C TRP A 398 -16.72 -7.13 0.83
N ILE A 399 -16.59 -8.38 1.26
CA ILE A 399 -16.21 -9.52 0.43
C ILE A 399 -17.31 -10.59 0.46
N ASN A 400 -17.55 -11.25 -0.66
CA ASN A 400 -18.53 -12.33 -0.76
C ASN A 400 -17.82 -13.67 -0.72
N LEU A 401 -18.13 -14.48 0.30
CA LEU A 401 -17.51 -15.78 0.55
C LEU A 401 -18.49 -16.92 0.29
N GLN A 402 -18.01 -17.94 -0.43
CA GLN A 402 -18.80 -19.10 -0.80
C GLN A 402 -17.99 -20.39 -0.71
N MET A 403 -18.57 -21.42 -0.06
CA MET A 403 -18.06 -22.80 -0.17
C MET A 403 -18.45 -23.40 -1.51
N LYS A 404 -17.49 -24.01 -2.20
CA LYS A 404 -17.66 -24.71 -3.47
C LYS A 404 -17.11 -26.11 -3.42
#